data_ac1697af29a598492e3093a12597e2f7
#
_entry.id   ac1697af29a598492e3093a12597e2f7
#
_cell.length_a   1.000
_cell.length_b   1.000
_cell.length_c   1.000
_cell.angle_alpha   90.00
_cell.angle_beta   90.00
_cell.angle_gamma   90.00
#
_symmetry.space_group_name_H-M   'P 1'
#
loop_
_entity.id
_entity.type
_entity.pdbx_description
1 polymer ?
#
loop_
_entity_poly.entity_id
_entity_poly.type
_entity_poly.pdbx_seq_one_letter_code
_entity_poly.pdbx_strand_id
1 'polypeptide(L)'
;MGLQQNRVAVVTGASRGAGKGIAVALGSTGATVYVTGRTRNEGDAPLPGTVQATADVVTANGGKGIAVYCDHSDEAAVAALFEQVGDEQGRLDILVNNATSLHDSLTVSGPFWEKPLALTELWEVGMRSHYTASWYAAPLLLANNEGLVVNTSSFGGRIYMHGPAYGAGKAAVDKMAHDMAVDFRPFNIAVVSIWMGLLLTERTQRVFDAEPEKYAAIAATAETPAFTGKVIDALARDPKLMEKSGRVLIGAELGQEYGIVDVSGETPPSHRAFFGDPTTFGDAVVE
;
A
#
# COMPACT_ATOMS: atom_id res chain seq x y z
N MET A 1 14.88 -15.11 -9.66
CA MET A 1 15.91 -14.51 -8.75
C MET A 1 15.21 -13.39 -8.00
N GLY A 2 15.29 -13.30 -6.68
CA GLY A 2 14.66 -12.19 -5.95
C GLY A 2 15.40 -10.87 -6.20
N LEU A 3 14.69 -9.75 -6.07
CA LEU A 3 15.25 -8.40 -6.25
C LEU A 3 16.44 -8.15 -5.33
N GLN A 4 17.54 -7.61 -5.88
CA GLN A 4 18.85 -7.47 -5.20
C GLN A 4 18.91 -6.24 -4.25
N GLN A 5 20.08 -6.03 -3.62
CA GLN A 5 20.38 -4.84 -2.81
C GLN A 5 20.35 -3.56 -3.66
N ASN A 6 20.10 -2.39 -3.04
CA ASN A 6 19.98 -1.08 -3.68
C ASN A 6 18.75 -0.93 -4.60
N ARG A 7 17.62 -1.48 -4.19
CA ARG A 7 16.35 -1.35 -4.92
C ARG A 7 15.86 0.09 -4.93
N VAL A 8 15.16 0.44 -6.01
CA VAL A 8 14.43 1.70 -6.13
C VAL A 8 12.95 1.43 -5.89
N ALA A 9 12.37 2.10 -4.93
CA ALA A 9 10.96 1.96 -4.57
C ALA A 9 10.23 3.30 -4.62
N VAL A 10 8.99 3.27 -5.07
CA VAL A 10 8.04 4.40 -4.93
C VAL A 10 6.93 3.93 -4.00
N VAL A 11 6.67 4.71 -2.92
CA VAL A 11 5.55 4.46 -2.01
C VAL A 11 4.60 5.65 -2.05
N THR A 12 3.39 5.43 -2.58
CA THR A 12 2.40 6.49 -2.72
C THR A 12 1.65 6.71 -1.40
N GLY A 13 1.36 7.98 -1.06
CA GLY A 13 0.67 8.33 0.19
C GLY A 13 1.48 8.01 1.45
N ALA A 14 2.79 8.29 1.43
CA ALA A 14 3.73 7.85 2.45
C ALA A 14 4.11 8.93 3.49
N SER A 15 3.38 10.04 3.58
CA SER A 15 3.63 11.06 4.61
C SER A 15 3.32 10.60 6.04
N ARG A 16 2.50 9.57 6.22
CA ARG A 16 2.05 8.98 7.51
C ARG A 16 1.47 7.59 7.32
N GLY A 17 1.00 6.98 8.40
CA GLY A 17 0.22 5.74 8.40
C GLY A 17 0.93 4.57 7.73
N ALA A 18 0.16 3.75 7.01
CA ALA A 18 0.67 2.57 6.30
C ALA A 18 1.83 2.90 5.37
N GLY A 19 1.67 3.91 4.52
CA GLY A 19 2.69 4.32 3.56
C GLY A 19 4.01 4.71 4.21
N LYS A 20 3.98 5.46 5.33
CA LYS A 20 5.19 5.77 6.11
C LYS A 20 5.88 4.51 6.62
N GLY A 21 5.12 3.62 7.26
CA GLY A 21 5.70 2.38 7.79
C GLY A 21 6.32 1.51 6.69
N ILE A 22 5.63 1.38 5.56
CA ILE A 22 6.13 0.65 4.39
C ILE A 22 7.42 1.29 3.86
N ALA A 23 7.43 2.61 3.67
CA ALA A 23 8.61 3.34 3.17
C ALA A 23 9.84 3.15 4.08
N VAL A 24 9.65 3.29 5.40
CA VAL A 24 10.72 3.11 6.39
C VAL A 24 11.24 1.67 6.40
N ALA A 25 10.35 0.68 6.33
CA ALA A 25 10.76 -0.72 6.30
C ALA A 25 11.56 -1.08 5.04
N LEU A 26 11.14 -0.60 3.86
CA LEU A 26 11.90 -0.78 2.63
C LEU A 26 13.27 -0.08 2.70
N GLY A 27 13.31 1.13 3.26
CA GLY A 27 14.55 1.87 3.47
C GLY A 27 15.53 1.15 4.39
N SER A 28 15.05 0.51 5.46
CA SER A 28 15.91 -0.22 6.41
C SER A 28 16.70 -1.38 5.79
N THR A 29 16.36 -1.78 4.57
CA THR A 29 17.08 -2.79 3.79
C THR A 29 18.01 -2.19 2.73
N GLY A 30 18.26 -0.87 2.79
CA GLY A 30 19.16 -0.16 1.89
C GLY A 30 18.52 0.35 0.60
N ALA A 31 17.19 0.34 0.50
CA ALA A 31 16.51 0.84 -0.70
C ALA A 31 16.58 2.36 -0.82
N THR A 32 16.58 2.86 -2.07
CA THR A 32 16.20 4.23 -2.39
C THR A 32 14.68 4.28 -2.46
N VAL A 33 14.05 5.09 -1.60
CA VAL A 33 12.60 5.17 -1.47
C VAL A 33 12.10 6.57 -1.77
N TYR A 34 11.32 6.71 -2.83
CA TYR A 34 10.57 7.93 -3.14
C TYR A 34 9.32 7.94 -2.26
N VAL A 35 9.32 8.83 -1.30
CA VAL A 35 8.23 9.05 -0.33
C VAL A 35 7.31 10.10 -0.89
N THR A 36 6.10 9.73 -1.33
CA THR A 36 5.22 10.67 -2.02
C THR A 36 3.95 10.99 -1.24
N GLY A 37 3.41 12.19 -1.43
CA GLY A 37 2.18 12.62 -0.79
C GLY A 37 1.98 14.14 -0.88
N ARG A 38 0.84 14.63 -0.35
CA ARG A 38 0.43 16.03 -0.44
C ARG A 38 0.93 16.92 0.69
N THR A 39 1.30 16.34 1.84
CA THR A 39 1.63 17.10 3.05
C THR A 39 3.09 17.53 3.01
N ARG A 40 3.34 18.83 2.84
CA ARG A 40 4.68 19.43 2.82
C ARG A 40 5.16 19.80 4.21
N ASN A 41 4.30 20.51 4.97
CA ASN A 41 4.64 21.05 6.27
C ASN A 41 3.75 20.45 7.34
N GLU A 42 4.25 20.40 8.58
CA GLU A 42 3.40 20.08 9.72
C GLU A 42 2.28 21.11 9.84
N GLY A 43 1.06 20.62 10.03
CA GLY A 43 -0.15 21.48 10.07
C GLY A 43 -0.89 21.61 8.74
N ASP A 44 -0.31 21.22 7.60
CA ASP A 44 -1.01 21.18 6.31
C ASP A 44 -2.16 20.14 6.27
N ALA A 45 -2.19 19.23 7.25
CA ALA A 45 -3.21 18.21 7.38
C ALA A 45 -3.62 18.01 8.86
N PRO A 46 -4.83 17.47 9.12
CA PRO A 46 -5.32 17.23 10.50
C PRO A 46 -4.49 16.20 11.29
N LEU A 47 -3.81 15.30 10.60
CA LEU A 47 -2.93 14.28 11.18
C LEU A 47 -1.46 14.66 10.98
N PRO A 48 -0.57 14.37 11.95
CA PRO A 48 0.85 14.68 11.84
C PRO A 48 1.53 13.87 10.73
N GLY A 49 2.71 14.34 10.31
CA GLY A 49 3.58 13.69 9.35
C GLY A 49 3.60 14.35 7.98
N THR A 50 4.80 14.46 7.42
CA THR A 50 5.09 15.05 6.12
C THR A 50 5.90 14.08 5.26
N VAL A 51 5.95 14.32 3.94
CA VAL A 51 6.79 13.52 3.05
C VAL A 51 8.28 13.67 3.42
N GLN A 52 8.71 14.88 3.80
CA GLN A 52 10.10 15.12 4.21
C GLN A 52 10.45 14.38 5.49
N ALA A 53 9.62 14.50 6.53
CA ALA A 53 9.86 13.79 7.80
C ALA A 53 9.96 12.27 7.62
N THR A 54 9.14 11.70 6.73
CA THR A 54 9.24 10.27 6.41
C THR A 54 10.52 9.94 5.65
N ALA A 55 10.91 10.75 4.66
CA ALA A 55 12.15 10.54 3.91
C ALA A 55 13.40 10.64 4.81
N ASP A 56 13.39 11.55 5.78
CA ASP A 56 14.47 11.66 6.78
C ASP A 56 14.56 10.40 7.64
N VAL A 57 13.41 9.83 8.07
CA VAL A 57 13.36 8.57 8.81
C VAL A 57 13.86 7.40 7.97
N VAL A 58 13.50 7.31 6.68
CA VAL A 58 14.03 6.31 5.74
C VAL A 58 15.55 6.39 5.69
N THR A 59 16.10 7.60 5.57
CA THR A 59 17.55 7.81 5.50
C THR A 59 18.24 7.47 6.82
N ALA A 60 17.67 7.86 7.95
CA ALA A 60 18.20 7.53 9.28
C ALA A 60 18.22 6.02 9.56
N ASN A 61 17.38 5.24 8.88
CA ASN A 61 17.32 3.77 9.00
C ASN A 61 18.15 3.02 7.94
N GLY A 62 19.04 3.71 7.22
CA GLY A 62 20.03 3.06 6.34
C GLY A 62 19.66 3.03 4.85
N GLY A 63 18.52 3.55 4.46
CA GLY A 63 18.13 3.74 3.07
C GLY A 63 18.51 5.13 2.51
N LYS A 64 17.98 5.44 1.34
CA LYS A 64 17.97 6.78 0.77
C LYS A 64 16.53 7.26 0.59
N GLY A 65 16.03 8.09 1.50
CA GLY A 65 14.69 8.68 1.41
C GLY A 65 14.69 9.91 0.51
N ILE A 66 13.80 9.96 -0.45
CA ILE A 66 13.59 11.10 -1.36
C ILE A 66 12.15 11.55 -1.20
N ALA A 67 11.95 12.75 -0.67
CA ALA A 67 10.63 13.33 -0.49
C ALA A 67 10.14 13.94 -1.81
N VAL A 68 8.97 13.53 -2.27
CA VAL A 68 8.34 14.08 -3.48
C VAL A 68 6.92 14.54 -3.15
N TYR A 69 6.67 15.83 -3.36
CA TYR A 69 5.31 16.33 -3.26
C TYR A 69 4.51 15.90 -4.50
N CYS A 70 3.50 15.08 -4.28
CA CYS A 70 2.64 14.57 -5.34
C CYS A 70 1.19 14.45 -4.84
N ASP A 71 0.29 15.15 -5.49
CA ASP A 71 -1.15 14.87 -5.35
C ASP A 71 -1.53 13.76 -6.31
N HIS A 72 -1.89 12.61 -5.77
CA HIS A 72 -2.24 11.44 -6.58
C HIS A 72 -3.62 11.53 -7.28
N SER A 73 -4.37 12.62 -7.10
CA SER A 73 -5.52 12.98 -7.92
C SER A 73 -5.14 13.77 -9.17
N ASP A 74 -3.94 14.34 -9.19
CA ASP A 74 -3.39 15.13 -10.31
C ASP A 74 -2.47 14.24 -11.17
N GLU A 75 -2.93 13.94 -12.36
CA GLU A 75 -2.19 13.10 -13.31
C GLU A 75 -0.85 13.71 -13.72
N ALA A 76 -0.78 15.05 -13.87
CA ALA A 76 0.46 15.72 -14.22
C ALA A 76 1.52 15.62 -13.09
N ALA A 77 1.07 15.70 -11.84
CA ALA A 77 1.95 15.48 -10.68
C ALA A 77 2.48 14.04 -10.61
N VAL A 78 1.63 13.05 -10.95
CA VAL A 78 2.03 11.65 -11.03
C VAL A 78 3.02 11.42 -12.18
N ALA A 79 2.79 12.01 -13.36
CA ALA A 79 3.71 11.93 -14.50
C ALA A 79 5.10 12.50 -14.12
N ALA A 80 5.14 13.70 -13.53
CA ALA A 80 6.38 14.34 -13.09
C ALA A 80 7.14 13.52 -12.04
N LEU A 81 6.44 12.83 -11.13
CA LEU A 81 7.05 11.91 -10.18
C LEU A 81 7.84 10.80 -10.89
N PHE A 82 7.24 10.11 -11.86
CA PHE A 82 7.91 9.01 -12.55
C PHE A 82 8.95 9.48 -13.55
N GLU A 83 8.81 10.67 -14.13
CA GLU A 83 9.89 11.34 -14.89
C GLU A 83 11.11 11.58 -13.98
N GLN A 84 10.93 12.13 -12.79
CA GLN A 84 12.01 12.32 -11.81
C GLN A 84 12.66 10.98 -11.44
N VAL A 85 11.88 9.92 -11.18
CA VAL A 85 12.45 8.58 -10.88
C VAL A 85 13.26 8.07 -12.06
N GLY A 86 12.79 8.26 -13.29
CA GLY A 86 13.49 7.89 -14.51
C GLY A 86 14.82 8.63 -14.67
N ASP A 87 14.82 9.93 -14.51
CA ASP A 87 16.01 10.78 -14.64
C ASP A 87 17.07 10.48 -13.56
N GLU A 88 16.64 10.23 -12.34
CA GLU A 88 17.55 10.01 -11.21
C GLU A 88 18.05 8.56 -11.10
N GLN A 89 17.25 7.57 -11.50
CA GLN A 89 17.54 6.15 -11.25
C GLN A 89 17.56 5.28 -12.53
N GLY A 90 16.85 5.68 -13.59
CA GLY A 90 16.72 4.93 -14.84
C GLY A 90 15.91 3.63 -14.73
N ARG A 91 15.38 3.30 -13.54
CA ARG A 91 14.63 2.07 -13.26
C ARG A 91 13.70 2.21 -12.07
N LEU A 92 12.79 1.26 -11.94
CA LEU A 92 11.98 1.05 -10.74
C LEU A 92 11.91 -0.44 -10.42
N ASP A 93 12.10 -0.82 -9.16
CA ASP A 93 12.02 -2.21 -8.70
C ASP A 93 10.70 -2.50 -7.98
N ILE A 94 10.22 -1.54 -7.17
CA ILE A 94 9.00 -1.71 -6.36
C ILE A 94 8.11 -0.48 -6.47
N LEU A 95 6.86 -0.68 -6.88
CA LEU A 95 5.80 0.31 -6.72
C LEU A 95 4.83 -0.13 -5.64
N VAL A 96 4.62 0.70 -4.62
CA VAL A 96 3.57 0.47 -3.62
C VAL A 96 2.48 1.52 -3.79
N ASN A 97 1.36 1.10 -4.34
CA ASN A 97 0.14 1.86 -4.48
C ASN A 97 -0.61 1.83 -3.13
N ASN A 98 -0.45 2.90 -2.35
CA ASN A 98 -1.03 3.00 -1.01
C ASN A 98 -1.82 4.30 -0.81
N ALA A 99 -1.62 5.33 -1.63
CA ALA A 99 -2.35 6.59 -1.51
C ALA A 99 -3.87 6.35 -1.48
N THR A 100 -4.56 6.94 -0.51
CA THR A 100 -6.01 6.86 -0.40
C THR A 100 -6.59 8.11 0.26
N SER A 101 -7.76 8.55 -0.22
CA SER A 101 -8.55 9.59 0.45
C SER A 101 -9.49 8.93 1.45
N LEU A 102 -9.32 9.27 2.74
CA LEU A 102 -10.17 8.75 3.81
C LEU A 102 -10.96 9.91 4.43
N HIS A 103 -12.23 9.97 4.11
CA HIS A 103 -13.17 10.92 4.72
C HIS A 103 -13.51 10.48 6.15
N ASP A 104 -13.68 11.43 7.07
CA ASP A 104 -13.94 11.12 8.49
C ASP A 104 -15.28 10.38 8.72
N SER A 105 -16.27 10.60 7.84
CA SER A 105 -17.54 9.87 7.90
C SER A 105 -17.47 8.41 7.39
N LEU A 106 -16.30 7.91 6.98
CA LEU A 106 -16.17 6.55 6.46
C LEU A 106 -16.63 5.51 7.48
N THR A 107 -16.22 5.66 8.74
CA THR A 107 -16.51 4.73 9.83
C THR A 107 -17.78 5.07 10.62
N VAL A 108 -18.46 6.18 10.29
CA VAL A 108 -19.73 6.54 10.92
C VAL A 108 -20.81 5.53 10.54
N SER A 109 -21.58 5.04 11.52
CA SER A 109 -22.69 4.10 11.29
C SER A 109 -23.82 4.78 10.51
N GLY A 110 -24.54 3.99 9.72
CA GLY A 110 -25.69 4.44 8.94
C GLY A 110 -25.67 3.91 7.50
N PRO A 111 -26.81 3.96 6.81
CA PRO A 111 -26.93 3.50 5.43
C PRO A 111 -26.17 4.47 4.50
N PHE A 112 -25.72 3.96 3.34
CA PHE A 112 -24.86 4.75 2.44
C PHE A 112 -25.52 6.01 1.87
N TRP A 113 -26.84 6.01 1.71
CA TRP A 113 -27.59 7.16 1.19
C TRP A 113 -27.74 8.34 2.19
N GLU A 114 -27.35 8.15 3.45
CA GLU A 114 -27.29 9.18 4.47
C GLU A 114 -25.86 9.69 4.71
N LYS A 115 -24.85 9.02 4.10
CA LYS A 115 -23.45 9.42 4.18
C LYS A 115 -23.10 10.44 3.11
N PRO A 116 -22.08 11.29 3.32
CA PRO A 116 -21.63 12.25 2.32
C PRO A 116 -21.19 11.56 1.00
N LEU A 117 -21.61 12.11 -0.14
CA LEU A 117 -21.18 11.64 -1.45
C LEU A 117 -19.66 11.75 -1.64
N ALA A 118 -19.00 12.67 -0.91
CA ALA A 118 -17.54 12.81 -0.85
C ALA A 118 -16.79 11.52 -0.47
N LEU A 119 -17.46 10.51 0.10
CA LEU A 119 -16.88 9.18 0.29
C LEU A 119 -16.41 8.54 -1.03
N THR A 120 -16.93 8.97 -2.18
CA THR A 120 -16.47 8.49 -3.50
C THR A 120 -15.11 9.06 -3.91
N GLU A 121 -14.57 10.07 -3.22
CA GLU A 121 -13.21 10.57 -3.46
C GLU A 121 -12.15 9.47 -3.29
N LEU A 122 -12.44 8.43 -2.51
CA LEU A 122 -11.56 7.26 -2.41
C LEU A 122 -11.43 6.48 -3.72
N TRP A 123 -12.36 6.67 -4.69
CA TRP A 123 -12.21 6.09 -6.02
C TRP A 123 -11.21 6.87 -6.87
N GLU A 124 -11.10 8.17 -6.67
CA GLU A 124 -10.07 8.99 -7.32
C GLU A 124 -8.69 8.72 -6.69
N VAL A 125 -8.61 8.84 -5.36
CA VAL A 125 -7.36 8.57 -4.63
C VAL A 125 -7.55 7.32 -3.74
N GLY A 126 -7.16 6.17 -4.26
CA GLY A 126 -7.30 4.85 -3.62
C GLY A 126 -7.75 3.75 -4.59
N MET A 127 -8.18 4.13 -5.80
CA MET A 127 -8.48 3.21 -6.89
C MET A 127 -7.89 3.73 -8.22
N ARG A 128 -8.42 4.82 -8.79
CA ARG A 128 -7.92 5.39 -10.05
C ARG A 128 -6.44 5.79 -9.94
N SER A 129 -6.03 6.36 -8.81
CA SER A 129 -4.64 6.74 -8.58
C SER A 129 -3.67 5.55 -8.60
N HIS A 130 -4.11 4.35 -8.20
CA HIS A 130 -3.30 3.12 -8.30
C HIS A 130 -3.07 2.73 -9.77
N TYR A 131 -4.11 2.83 -10.60
CA TYR A 131 -3.99 2.61 -12.03
C TYR A 131 -3.04 3.62 -12.67
N THR A 132 -3.26 4.93 -12.42
CA THR A 132 -2.45 6.02 -12.96
C THR A 132 -0.97 5.87 -12.59
N ALA A 133 -0.67 5.60 -11.31
CA ALA A 133 0.71 5.39 -10.88
C ALA A 133 1.34 4.15 -11.53
N SER A 134 0.61 3.05 -11.67
CA SER A 134 1.11 1.84 -12.35
C SER A 134 1.36 2.09 -13.83
N TRP A 135 0.51 2.88 -14.50
CA TRP A 135 0.66 3.24 -15.90
C TRP A 135 1.95 4.04 -16.15
N TYR A 136 2.22 5.07 -15.34
CA TYR A 136 3.44 5.87 -15.45
C TYR A 136 4.69 5.14 -14.96
N ALA A 137 4.56 4.19 -14.03
CA ALA A 137 5.65 3.35 -13.56
C ALA A 137 6.06 2.26 -14.58
N ALA A 138 5.14 1.85 -15.46
CA ALA A 138 5.34 0.72 -16.36
C ALA A 138 6.63 0.83 -17.20
N PRO A 139 6.98 1.96 -17.85
CA PRO A 139 8.23 2.06 -18.62
C PRO A 139 9.49 1.76 -17.78
N LEU A 140 9.52 2.19 -16.51
CA LEU A 140 10.67 1.99 -15.62
C LEU A 140 10.77 0.56 -15.10
N LEU A 141 9.63 -0.10 -14.84
CA LEU A 141 9.55 -1.51 -14.49
C LEU A 141 9.97 -2.39 -15.69
N LEU A 142 9.49 -2.07 -16.90
CA LEU A 142 9.83 -2.78 -18.13
C LEU A 142 11.32 -2.64 -18.47
N ALA A 143 11.91 -1.46 -18.28
CA ALA A 143 13.34 -1.24 -18.49
C ALA A 143 14.21 -2.13 -17.58
N ASN A 144 13.73 -2.41 -16.37
CA ASN A 144 14.40 -3.28 -15.40
C ASN A 144 14.17 -4.78 -15.72
N ASN A 145 13.10 -5.12 -16.46
CA ASN A 145 12.67 -6.50 -16.78
C ASN A 145 12.55 -7.40 -15.53
N GLU A 146 12.26 -6.79 -14.39
CA GLU A 146 12.01 -7.40 -13.08
C GLU A 146 11.34 -6.36 -12.19
N GLY A 147 10.31 -6.74 -11.44
CA GLY A 147 9.68 -5.77 -10.55
C GLY A 147 8.51 -6.34 -9.75
N LEU A 148 8.06 -5.51 -8.81
CA LEU A 148 6.91 -5.79 -7.97
C LEU A 148 6.01 -4.56 -7.87
N VAL A 149 4.75 -4.72 -8.24
CA VAL A 149 3.68 -3.75 -7.96
C VAL A 149 2.81 -4.30 -6.83
N VAL A 150 2.66 -3.54 -5.76
CA VAL A 150 1.80 -3.88 -4.62
C VAL A 150 0.67 -2.88 -4.54
N ASN A 151 -0.56 -3.36 -4.57
CA ASN A 151 -1.74 -2.56 -4.24
C ASN A 151 -2.15 -2.85 -2.79
N THR A 152 -2.19 -1.84 -1.92
CA THR A 152 -2.70 -2.02 -0.56
C THR A 152 -4.22 -2.08 -0.57
N SER A 153 -4.77 -3.14 -0.02
CA SER A 153 -6.19 -3.41 0.00
C SER A 153 -6.64 -3.90 1.38
N SER A 154 -7.84 -4.44 1.46
CA SER A 154 -8.41 -4.95 2.71
C SER A 154 -9.53 -5.94 2.45
N PHE A 155 -9.95 -6.66 3.49
CA PHE A 155 -11.13 -7.53 3.49
C PHE A 155 -12.41 -6.83 3.00
N GLY A 156 -12.46 -5.48 3.05
CA GLY A 156 -13.58 -4.69 2.52
C GLY A 156 -13.85 -4.89 1.03
N GLY A 157 -12.89 -5.39 0.26
CA GLY A 157 -13.10 -5.78 -1.13
C GLY A 157 -14.04 -6.99 -1.31
N ARG A 158 -14.30 -7.74 -0.23
CA ARG A 158 -15.15 -8.93 -0.27
C ARG A 158 -16.34 -8.89 0.69
N ILE A 159 -16.18 -8.27 1.85
CA ILE A 159 -17.24 -8.19 2.86
C ILE A 159 -17.77 -6.75 2.99
N TYR A 160 -18.94 -6.61 3.59
CA TYR A 160 -19.46 -5.28 3.94
C TYR A 160 -18.60 -4.67 5.05
N MET A 161 -17.74 -3.73 4.66
CA MET A 161 -16.87 -2.96 5.56
C MET A 161 -16.94 -1.49 5.17
N HIS A 162 -17.32 -0.61 6.09
CA HIS A 162 -17.40 0.85 5.90
C HIS A 162 -18.37 1.35 4.83
N GLY A 163 -19.12 0.45 4.18
CA GLY A 163 -20.13 0.78 3.17
C GLY A 163 -19.67 0.55 1.73
N PRO A 164 -20.60 0.73 0.75
CA PRO A 164 -20.39 0.32 -0.63
C PRO A 164 -19.29 1.11 -1.36
N ALA A 165 -19.06 2.39 -1.03
CA ALA A 165 -18.00 3.18 -1.65
C ALA A 165 -16.62 2.56 -1.36
N TYR A 166 -16.36 2.22 -0.10
CA TYR A 166 -15.10 1.57 0.30
C TYR A 166 -14.97 0.17 -0.30
N GLY A 167 -16.02 -0.65 -0.16
CA GLY A 167 -16.01 -2.02 -0.67
C GLY A 167 -15.77 -2.09 -2.18
N ALA A 168 -16.48 -1.27 -2.96
CA ALA A 168 -16.29 -1.21 -4.41
C ALA A 168 -14.86 -0.76 -4.79
N GLY A 169 -14.32 0.25 -4.10
CA GLY A 169 -12.94 0.70 -4.34
C GLY A 169 -11.92 -0.40 -4.08
N LYS A 170 -12.04 -1.13 -2.96
CA LYS A 170 -11.12 -2.22 -2.62
C LYS A 170 -11.27 -3.45 -3.52
N ALA A 171 -12.48 -3.80 -3.91
CA ALA A 171 -12.72 -4.86 -4.89
C ALA A 171 -12.11 -4.52 -6.27
N ALA A 172 -12.23 -3.27 -6.71
CA ALA A 172 -11.60 -2.80 -7.94
C ALA A 172 -10.07 -2.87 -7.88
N VAL A 173 -9.46 -2.49 -6.74
CA VAL A 173 -8.01 -2.58 -6.50
C VAL A 173 -7.52 -4.03 -6.58
N ASP A 174 -8.27 -4.96 -6.00
CA ASP A 174 -7.97 -6.41 -6.06
C ASP A 174 -8.05 -6.93 -7.50
N LYS A 175 -9.10 -6.53 -8.24
CA LYS A 175 -9.26 -6.91 -9.66
C LYS A 175 -8.17 -6.32 -10.54
N MET A 176 -7.81 -5.05 -10.35
CA MET A 176 -6.72 -4.41 -11.07
C MET A 176 -5.38 -5.14 -10.87
N ALA A 177 -5.08 -5.62 -9.66
CA ALA A 177 -3.87 -6.39 -9.42
C ALA A 177 -3.84 -7.67 -10.24
N HIS A 178 -4.98 -8.37 -10.34
CA HIS A 178 -5.11 -9.57 -11.15
C HIS A 178 -4.90 -9.28 -12.64
N ASP A 179 -5.57 -8.27 -13.18
CA ASP A 179 -5.53 -7.97 -14.62
C ASP A 179 -4.17 -7.41 -15.06
N MET A 180 -3.59 -6.48 -14.29
CA MET A 180 -2.25 -5.97 -14.56
C MET A 180 -1.18 -7.07 -14.52
N ALA A 181 -1.39 -8.10 -13.70
CA ALA A 181 -0.47 -9.24 -13.65
C ALA A 181 -0.45 -10.04 -14.96
N VAL A 182 -1.53 -10.05 -15.73
CA VAL A 182 -1.57 -10.69 -17.06
C VAL A 182 -0.63 -9.95 -18.00
N ASP A 183 -0.73 -8.61 -18.07
CA ASP A 183 0.07 -7.77 -18.96
C ASP A 183 1.56 -7.76 -18.58
N PHE A 184 1.87 -7.76 -17.27
CA PHE A 184 3.23 -7.68 -16.76
C PHE A 184 3.97 -9.03 -16.68
N ARG A 185 3.25 -10.14 -16.73
CA ARG A 185 3.84 -11.50 -16.62
C ARG A 185 4.95 -11.80 -17.64
N PRO A 186 4.82 -11.41 -18.93
CA PRO A 186 5.89 -11.65 -19.94
C PRO A 186 7.21 -10.95 -19.61
N PHE A 187 7.17 -9.93 -18.75
CA PHE A 187 8.32 -9.09 -18.38
C PHE A 187 8.84 -9.38 -16.97
N ASN A 188 8.45 -10.51 -16.37
CA ASN A 188 8.88 -10.90 -15.02
C ASN A 188 8.57 -9.84 -13.95
N ILE A 189 7.46 -9.10 -14.11
CA ILE A 189 6.96 -8.12 -13.15
C ILE A 189 5.74 -8.72 -12.47
N ALA A 190 5.80 -8.86 -11.15
CA ALA A 190 4.68 -9.35 -10.36
C ALA A 190 3.77 -8.19 -9.94
N VAL A 191 2.47 -8.44 -9.93
CA VAL A 191 1.47 -7.51 -9.38
C VAL A 191 0.63 -8.27 -8.36
N VAL A 192 0.53 -7.73 -7.15
CA VAL A 192 -0.27 -8.34 -6.08
C VAL A 192 -1.13 -7.31 -5.36
N SER A 193 -2.25 -7.75 -4.81
CA SER A 193 -3.00 -7.00 -3.82
C SER A 193 -2.72 -7.58 -2.44
N ILE A 194 -2.40 -6.73 -1.44
CA ILE A 194 -2.18 -7.15 -0.06
C ILE A 194 -3.30 -6.64 0.82
N TRP A 195 -4.03 -7.55 1.44
CA TRP A 195 -4.98 -7.25 2.50
C TRP A 195 -4.22 -7.09 3.81
N MET A 196 -4.13 -5.86 4.27
CA MET A 196 -3.56 -5.51 5.55
C MET A 196 -4.54 -5.85 6.68
N GLY A 197 -4.03 -6.11 7.86
CA GLY A 197 -4.80 -6.18 9.09
C GLY A 197 -5.24 -4.80 9.58
N LEU A 198 -5.68 -4.74 10.84
CA LEU A 198 -5.95 -3.47 11.50
C LEU A 198 -4.62 -2.78 11.82
N LEU A 199 -4.36 -1.68 11.15
CA LEU A 199 -3.10 -0.94 11.30
C LEU A 199 -3.15 0.07 12.46
N LEU A 200 -2.13 0.05 13.30
CA LEU A 200 -1.91 1.05 14.35
C LEU A 200 -1.29 2.33 13.74
N THR A 201 -2.14 3.08 13.03
CA THR A 201 -1.77 4.37 12.43
C THR A 201 -2.10 5.52 13.35
N GLU A 202 -1.63 6.73 13.02
CA GLU A 202 -1.96 7.97 13.75
C GLU A 202 -3.48 8.20 13.84
N ARG A 203 -4.24 7.83 12.79
CA ARG A 203 -5.71 7.89 12.77
C ARG A 203 -6.31 6.86 13.71
N THR A 204 -5.87 5.61 13.63
CA THR A 204 -6.39 4.51 14.45
C THR A 204 -6.08 4.75 15.92
N GLN A 205 -4.87 5.22 16.22
CA GLN A 205 -4.48 5.56 17.59
C GLN A 205 -5.40 6.62 18.22
N ARG A 206 -5.74 7.69 17.48
CA ARG A 206 -6.71 8.69 17.96
C ARG A 206 -8.07 8.09 18.31
N VAL A 207 -8.54 7.12 17.50
CA VAL A 207 -9.81 6.43 17.76
C VAL A 207 -9.71 5.57 19.03
N PHE A 208 -8.61 4.85 19.19
CA PHE A 208 -8.38 4.02 20.37
C PHE A 208 -8.23 4.85 21.65
N ASP A 209 -7.50 5.98 21.59
CA ASP A 209 -7.30 6.88 22.71
C ASP A 209 -8.61 7.54 23.15
N ALA A 210 -9.55 7.76 22.22
CA ALA A 210 -10.84 8.35 22.53
C ALA A 210 -11.80 7.39 23.28
N GLU A 211 -11.71 6.07 22.99
CA GLU A 211 -12.59 5.05 23.58
C GLU A 211 -11.77 3.78 23.95
N PRO A 212 -10.79 3.86 24.88
CA PRO A 212 -9.80 2.81 25.11
C PRO A 212 -10.41 1.48 25.56
N GLU A 213 -11.43 1.52 26.42
CA GLU A 213 -12.10 0.30 26.89
C GLU A 213 -12.83 -0.45 25.78
N LYS A 214 -13.46 0.29 24.87
CA LYS A 214 -14.19 -0.26 23.71
C LYS A 214 -13.27 -0.96 22.73
N TYR A 215 -12.08 -0.44 22.52
CA TYR A 215 -11.15 -0.93 21.50
C TYR A 215 -10.01 -1.79 22.04
N ALA A 216 -9.92 -2.04 23.35
CA ALA A 216 -8.81 -2.77 23.97
C ALA A 216 -8.52 -4.13 23.31
N ALA A 217 -9.57 -4.93 23.07
CA ALA A 217 -9.42 -6.26 22.45
C ALA A 217 -8.94 -6.18 20.98
N ILE A 218 -9.41 -5.19 20.24
CA ILE A 218 -9.05 -4.98 18.84
C ILE A 218 -7.64 -4.39 18.74
N ALA A 219 -7.30 -3.44 19.61
CA ALA A 219 -5.97 -2.84 19.67
C ALA A 219 -4.88 -3.87 19.95
N ALA A 220 -5.17 -4.90 20.76
CA ALA A 220 -4.23 -5.98 21.05
C ALA A 220 -3.89 -6.86 19.81
N THR A 221 -4.70 -6.81 18.77
CA THR A 221 -4.49 -7.55 17.50
C THR A 221 -4.02 -6.66 16.35
N ALA A 222 -3.86 -5.36 16.60
CA ALA A 222 -3.44 -4.41 15.59
C ALA A 222 -1.96 -4.61 15.23
N GLU A 223 -1.66 -4.52 13.95
CA GLU A 223 -0.30 -4.57 13.42
C GLU A 223 0.28 -3.17 13.22
N THR A 224 1.60 -3.04 13.32
CA THR A 224 2.23 -1.77 12.99
C THR A 224 2.33 -1.59 11.47
N PRO A 225 2.30 -0.33 10.97
CA PRO A 225 2.54 -0.06 9.54
C PRO A 225 3.87 -0.62 9.01
N ALA A 226 4.88 -0.76 9.87
CA ALA A 226 6.18 -1.34 9.51
C ALA A 226 6.10 -2.83 9.17
N PHE A 227 5.17 -3.57 9.79
CA PHE A 227 4.97 -4.99 9.51
C PHE A 227 4.65 -5.23 8.03
N THR A 228 3.64 -4.52 7.49
CA THR A 228 3.32 -4.61 6.06
C THR A 228 4.54 -4.32 5.17
N GLY A 229 5.35 -3.33 5.53
CA GLY A 229 6.57 -3.00 4.78
C GLY A 229 7.63 -4.11 4.81
N LYS A 230 7.84 -4.76 5.96
CA LYS A 230 8.72 -5.94 6.08
C LYS A 230 8.21 -7.11 5.23
N VAL A 231 6.89 -7.33 5.20
CA VAL A 231 6.26 -8.36 4.37
C VAL A 231 6.48 -8.07 2.88
N ILE A 232 6.31 -6.82 2.44
CA ILE A 232 6.56 -6.41 1.05
C ILE A 232 8.03 -6.61 0.67
N ASP A 233 8.97 -6.27 1.57
CA ASP A 233 10.39 -6.47 1.35
C ASP A 233 10.75 -7.97 1.21
N ALA A 234 10.18 -8.82 2.06
CA ALA A 234 10.37 -10.27 1.97
C ALA A 234 9.75 -10.84 0.69
N LEU A 235 8.55 -10.42 0.33
CA LEU A 235 7.88 -10.80 -0.91
C LEU A 235 8.71 -10.42 -2.14
N ALA A 236 9.30 -9.23 -2.16
CA ALA A 236 10.16 -8.77 -3.26
C ALA A 236 11.42 -9.62 -3.44
N ARG A 237 11.84 -10.36 -2.41
CA ARG A 237 12.99 -11.28 -2.42
C ARG A 237 12.60 -12.74 -2.64
N ASP A 238 11.32 -13.04 -2.68
CA ASP A 238 10.85 -14.41 -2.86
C ASP A 238 11.22 -14.92 -4.25
N PRO A 239 12.03 -15.99 -4.38
CA PRO A 239 12.32 -16.58 -5.67
C PRO A 239 11.09 -17.13 -6.40
N LYS A 240 9.98 -17.30 -5.69
CA LYS A 240 8.68 -17.71 -6.20
C LYS A 240 7.70 -16.55 -6.34
N LEU A 241 8.18 -15.31 -6.35
CA LEU A 241 7.35 -14.10 -6.45
C LEU A 241 6.32 -14.20 -7.60
N MET A 242 6.73 -14.67 -8.77
CA MET A 242 5.86 -14.79 -9.95
C MET A 242 4.71 -15.80 -9.77
N GLU A 243 4.82 -16.78 -8.87
CA GLU A 243 3.73 -17.70 -8.53
C GLU A 243 2.61 -17.01 -7.73
N LYS A 244 2.93 -15.86 -7.11
CA LYS A 244 2.00 -15.03 -6.32
C LYS A 244 1.39 -13.89 -7.15
N SER A 245 1.90 -13.62 -8.35
CA SER A 245 1.42 -12.55 -9.23
C SER A 245 -0.04 -12.76 -9.64
N GLY A 246 -0.83 -11.69 -9.61
CA GLY A 246 -2.26 -11.70 -9.90
C GLY A 246 -3.14 -12.13 -8.71
N ARG A 247 -2.56 -12.34 -7.53
CA ARG A 247 -3.29 -12.83 -6.36
C ARG A 247 -3.59 -11.72 -5.35
N VAL A 248 -4.66 -11.94 -4.61
CA VAL A 248 -4.97 -11.22 -3.38
C VAL A 248 -4.38 -12.02 -2.22
N LEU A 249 -3.52 -11.40 -1.44
CA LEU A 249 -2.75 -12.03 -0.38
C LEU A 249 -3.06 -11.36 0.97
N ILE A 250 -3.07 -12.13 2.05
CA ILE A 250 -3.24 -11.59 3.41
C ILE A 250 -1.85 -11.32 4.00
N GLY A 251 -1.58 -10.08 4.42
CA GLY A 251 -0.29 -9.66 4.93
C GLY A 251 0.20 -10.50 6.12
N ALA A 252 -0.68 -10.80 7.06
CA ALA A 252 -0.35 -11.65 8.21
C ALA A 252 0.09 -13.07 7.80
N GLU A 253 -0.53 -13.66 6.77
CA GLU A 253 -0.17 -14.99 6.28
C GLU A 253 1.15 -15.00 5.52
N LEU A 254 1.43 -13.95 4.74
CA LEU A 254 2.76 -13.75 4.17
C LEU A 254 3.81 -13.58 5.28
N GLY A 255 3.47 -12.85 6.36
CA GLY A 255 4.33 -12.74 7.52
C GLY A 255 4.67 -14.09 8.15
N GLN A 256 3.67 -14.98 8.29
CA GLN A 256 3.89 -16.35 8.76
C GLN A 256 4.76 -17.15 7.79
N GLU A 257 4.49 -17.08 6.48
CA GLU A 257 5.24 -17.78 5.44
C GLU A 257 6.73 -17.37 5.45
N TYR A 258 7.01 -16.09 5.63
CA TYR A 258 8.38 -15.54 5.60
C TYR A 258 9.05 -15.42 6.98
N GLY A 259 8.37 -15.82 8.06
CA GLY A 259 8.90 -15.70 9.42
C GLY A 259 9.09 -14.24 9.85
N ILE A 260 8.26 -13.32 9.37
CA ILE A 260 8.31 -11.90 9.72
C ILE A 260 7.51 -11.67 11.00
N VAL A 261 8.15 -10.99 11.95
CA VAL A 261 7.50 -10.54 13.17
C VAL A 261 7.34 -9.03 13.21
N ASP A 262 6.31 -8.56 13.89
CA ASP A 262 6.11 -7.14 14.16
C ASP A 262 7.02 -6.68 15.32
N VAL A 263 6.89 -5.43 15.71
CA VAL A 263 7.66 -4.84 16.83
C VAL A 263 7.38 -5.50 18.17
N SER A 264 6.24 -6.17 18.32
CA SER A 264 5.91 -7.01 19.47
C SER A 264 6.77 -8.27 19.59
N GLY A 265 7.48 -8.67 18.53
CA GLY A 265 8.17 -9.95 18.44
C GLY A 265 7.29 -11.11 17.96
N GLU A 266 6.03 -10.86 17.66
CA GLU A 266 5.06 -11.84 17.17
C GLU A 266 4.57 -11.50 15.76
N THR A 267 4.13 -12.51 15.01
CA THR A 267 3.43 -12.29 13.76
C THR A 267 1.96 -11.95 14.05
N PRO A 268 1.41 -10.85 13.52
CA PRO A 268 0.00 -10.51 13.68
C PRO A 268 -0.93 -11.64 13.23
N PRO A 269 -2.09 -11.81 13.86
CA PRO A 269 -3.02 -12.86 13.51
C PRO A 269 -3.68 -12.62 12.14
N SER A 270 -3.88 -13.69 11.37
CA SER A 270 -4.72 -13.63 10.18
C SER A 270 -6.19 -13.50 10.58
N HIS A 271 -6.86 -12.55 9.95
CA HIS A 271 -8.30 -12.36 10.13
C HIS A 271 -9.16 -13.21 9.15
N ARG A 272 -8.55 -14.14 8.42
CA ARG A 272 -9.25 -15.03 7.46
C ARG A 272 -10.43 -15.77 8.08
N ALA A 273 -10.23 -16.32 9.27
CA ALA A 273 -11.29 -17.08 9.95
C ALA A 273 -12.55 -16.24 10.23
N PHE A 274 -12.39 -14.92 10.39
CA PHE A 274 -13.49 -14.01 10.70
C PHE A 274 -14.06 -13.34 9.43
N PHE A 275 -13.21 -12.91 8.51
CA PHE A 275 -13.62 -12.15 7.32
C PHE A 275 -13.70 -13.01 6.04
N GLY A 276 -13.24 -14.24 6.06
CA GLY A 276 -13.25 -15.16 4.92
C GLY A 276 -12.00 -15.05 4.03
N ASP A 277 -12.01 -15.87 2.97
CA ASP A 277 -10.90 -16.00 2.04
C ASP A 277 -10.73 -14.77 1.13
N PRO A 278 -9.51 -14.49 0.65
CA PRO A 278 -9.28 -13.54 -0.43
C PRO A 278 -10.09 -13.90 -1.70
N THR A 279 -10.44 -12.87 -2.46
CA THR A 279 -11.12 -13.06 -3.75
C THR A 279 -10.17 -13.76 -4.72
N THR A 280 -10.71 -14.77 -5.42
CA THR A 280 -10.03 -15.43 -6.55
C THR A 280 -10.69 -15.01 -7.86
N PHE A 281 -9.89 -14.80 -8.88
CA PHE A 281 -10.34 -14.41 -10.22
C PHE A 281 -10.09 -15.56 -11.21
N GLY A 282 -10.82 -15.58 -12.32
CA GLY A 282 -10.66 -16.60 -13.35
C GLY A 282 -9.47 -16.32 -14.24
N ASP A 283 -8.85 -17.37 -14.78
CA ASP A 283 -7.66 -17.28 -15.63
C ASP A 283 -7.98 -17.02 -17.12
N ALA A 284 -9.27 -16.90 -17.48
CA ALA A 284 -9.67 -16.65 -18.86
C ALA A 284 -9.31 -15.23 -19.29
N VAL A 285 -8.59 -15.12 -20.41
CA VAL A 285 -8.23 -13.85 -21.06
C VAL A 285 -9.03 -13.71 -22.34
N VAL A 286 -9.67 -12.58 -22.54
CA VAL A 286 -10.38 -12.21 -23.76
C VAL A 286 -9.79 -10.89 -24.24
N GLU A 287 -9.15 -10.93 -25.41
CA GLU A 287 -8.55 -9.75 -26.07
C GLU A 287 -9.54 -9.07 -27.03
#